data_9ea55f876652e4270dde016e20f5d979
#
_entry.id   9ea55f876652e4270dde016e20f5d979
#
_cell.length_a   1.000
_cell.length_b   1.000
_cell.length_c   1.000
_cell.angle_alpha   90.00
_cell.angle_beta   90.00
_cell.angle_gamma   90.00
#
_symmetry.space_group_name_H-M   'P 1'
#
loop_
_entity.id
_entity.type
_entity.pdbx_description
1 polymer ?
#
loop_
_entity_poly.entity_id
_entity_poly.type
_entity_poly.pdbx_seq_one_letter_code
_entity_poly.pdbx_strand_id
1 'polypeptide(L)'
;MNQNPQSIKILEHKIIALLNKLKENHLNIVKSKDLQMALELENKLLKDKVLKLEDDNKSLKVANNLLGSSDGESQTRTKINNLIKEVDYCIQQLSTMN
;
A
#
# COMPACT_ATOMS: atom_id res chain seq x y z
N MET A 1 -10.81 58.60 -26.89
CA MET A 1 -10.33 57.92 -26.42
C MET A 1 -9.34 58.04 -25.62
N ASN A 2 -9.42 58.04 -24.69
CA ASN A 2 -8.58 58.40 -23.80
C ASN A 2 -8.14 57.38 -22.93
N GLN A 3 -7.41 56.47 -23.47
CA GLN A 3 -6.81 55.59 -22.59
C GLN A 3 -5.62 56.24 -22.01
N ASN A 4 -5.68 56.45 -20.80
CA ASN A 4 -4.58 56.98 -20.03
C ASN A 4 -3.45 55.93 -20.04
N PRO A 5 -2.19 56.30 -20.33
CA PRO A 5 -1.05 55.34 -20.27
C PRO A 5 -0.91 54.66 -18.94
N GLN A 6 -1.33 55.29 -17.85
CA GLN A 6 -1.30 54.64 -16.53
C GLN A 6 -2.29 53.48 -16.44
N SER A 7 -3.46 53.59 -17.08
CA SER A 7 -4.44 52.52 -17.13
C SER A 7 -3.92 51.31 -17.90
N ILE A 8 -3.18 51.57 -18.97
CA ILE A 8 -2.56 50.51 -19.77
C ILE A 8 -1.49 49.80 -18.96
N LYS A 9 -0.66 50.54 -18.23
CA LYS A 9 0.36 49.98 -17.38
C LYS A 9 -0.24 49.12 -16.26
N ILE A 10 -1.31 49.58 -15.64
CA ILE A 10 -2.02 48.85 -14.61
C ILE A 10 -2.53 47.53 -15.18
N LEU A 11 -3.11 47.56 -16.38
CA LEU A 11 -3.63 46.38 -17.04
C LEU A 11 -2.51 45.42 -17.37
N GLU A 12 -1.38 45.88 -17.88
CA GLU A 12 -0.21 45.09 -18.17
C GLU A 12 0.30 44.38 -16.90
N HIS A 13 0.40 45.10 -15.79
CA HIS A 13 0.83 44.52 -14.52
C HIS A 13 -0.12 43.44 -14.04
N LYS A 14 -1.43 43.69 -14.20
CA LYS A 14 -2.44 42.69 -13.83
C LYS A 14 -2.33 41.43 -14.69
N ILE A 15 -2.08 41.57 -15.98
CA ILE A 15 -1.92 40.48 -16.90
C ILE A 15 -0.67 39.66 -16.52
N ILE A 16 0.44 40.32 -16.25
CA ILE A 16 1.68 39.65 -15.82
C ILE A 16 1.47 38.92 -14.51
N ALA A 17 0.77 39.55 -13.55
CA ALA A 17 0.47 38.92 -12.28
C ALA A 17 -0.38 37.66 -12.47
N LEU A 18 -1.39 37.71 -13.34
CA LEU A 18 -2.24 36.58 -13.67
C LEU A 18 -1.46 35.46 -14.34
N LEU A 19 -0.57 35.80 -15.27
CA LEU A 19 0.27 34.80 -15.93
C LEU A 19 1.21 34.10 -14.92
N ASN A 20 1.79 34.88 -14.01
CA ASN A 20 2.67 34.31 -12.98
C ASN A 20 1.88 33.39 -12.04
N LYS A 21 0.66 33.80 -11.68
CA LYS A 21 -0.22 32.99 -10.86
C LYS A 21 -0.60 31.68 -11.57
N LEU A 22 -0.88 31.78 -12.86
CA LEU A 22 -1.20 30.61 -13.67
C LEU A 22 -0.04 29.63 -13.72
N LYS A 23 1.18 30.12 -13.92
CA LYS A 23 2.38 29.29 -13.89
C LYS A 23 2.57 28.60 -12.54
N GLU A 24 2.41 29.36 -11.46
CA GLU A 24 2.52 28.85 -10.12
C GLU A 24 1.49 27.74 -9.86
N ASN A 25 0.25 28.00 -10.24
CA ASN A 25 -0.82 27.01 -10.11
C ASN A 25 -0.53 25.77 -10.92
N HIS A 26 -0.01 25.92 -12.12
CA HIS A 26 0.36 24.78 -12.95
C HIS A 26 1.45 23.93 -12.30
N LEU A 27 2.48 24.56 -11.77
CA LEU A 27 3.54 23.86 -11.04
C LEU A 27 2.98 23.12 -9.82
N ASN A 28 2.07 23.76 -9.10
CA ASN A 28 1.45 23.14 -7.93
C ASN A 28 0.61 21.93 -8.33
N ILE A 29 -0.09 22.02 -9.45
CA ILE A 29 -0.87 20.87 -9.97
C ILE A 29 0.04 19.71 -10.33
N VAL A 30 1.15 19.98 -11.01
CA VAL A 30 2.12 18.92 -11.37
C VAL A 30 2.68 18.27 -10.12
N LYS A 31 3.08 19.06 -9.13
CA LYS A 31 3.59 18.54 -7.86
C LYS A 31 2.56 17.70 -7.13
N SER A 32 1.31 18.18 -7.13
CA SER A 32 0.20 17.45 -6.48
C SER A 32 -0.07 16.10 -7.17
N LYS A 33 0.00 16.07 -8.50
CA LYS A 33 -0.17 14.82 -9.24
C LYS A 33 0.95 13.84 -8.94
N ASP A 34 2.19 14.32 -8.90
CA ASP A 34 3.34 13.48 -8.58
C ASP A 34 3.21 12.91 -7.17
N LEU A 35 2.81 13.73 -6.22
CA LEU A 35 2.57 13.30 -4.84
C LEU A 35 1.44 12.29 -4.77
N GLN A 36 0.36 12.52 -5.50
CA GLN A 36 -0.77 11.59 -5.56
C GLN A 36 -0.34 10.22 -6.07
N MET A 37 0.45 10.19 -7.14
CA MET A 37 0.96 8.94 -7.68
C MET A 37 1.85 8.20 -6.68
N ALA A 38 2.71 8.94 -5.98
CA ALA A 38 3.57 8.37 -4.96
C ALA A 38 2.75 7.79 -3.80
N LEU A 39 1.72 8.52 -3.37
CA LEU A 39 0.83 8.06 -2.28
C LEU A 39 0.01 6.85 -2.70
N GLU A 40 -0.45 6.78 -3.94
CA GLU A 40 -1.18 5.63 -4.45
C GLU A 40 -0.31 4.38 -4.45
N LEU A 41 0.96 4.53 -4.87
CA LEU A 41 1.90 3.43 -4.85
C LEU A 41 2.18 2.97 -3.43
N GLU A 42 2.44 3.90 -2.53
CA GLU A 42 2.67 3.58 -1.12
C GLU A 42 1.45 2.90 -0.50
N ASN A 43 0.26 3.38 -0.84
CA ASN A 43 -0.99 2.79 -0.37
C ASN A 43 -1.13 1.35 -0.80
N LYS A 44 -0.79 1.07 -2.06
CA LYS A 44 -0.82 -0.29 -2.59
C LYS A 44 0.16 -1.20 -1.86
N LEU A 45 1.39 -0.72 -1.65
CA LEU A 45 2.40 -1.47 -0.93
C LEU A 45 1.98 -1.74 0.52
N LEU A 46 1.37 -0.76 1.18
CA LEU A 46 0.88 -0.92 2.55
C LEU A 46 -0.27 -1.92 2.62
N LYS A 47 -1.18 -1.91 1.66
CA LYS A 47 -2.27 -2.88 1.60
C LYS A 47 -1.74 -4.30 1.43
N ASP A 48 -0.76 -4.49 0.55
CA ASP A 48 -0.13 -5.79 0.36
C ASP A 48 0.56 -6.26 1.64
N LYS A 49 1.22 -5.34 2.32
CA LYS A 49 1.89 -5.63 3.58
C LYS A 49 0.88 -6.01 4.67
N VAL A 50 -0.25 -5.32 4.74
CA VAL A 50 -1.32 -5.64 5.69
C VAL A 50 -1.86 -7.04 5.43
N LEU A 51 -2.11 -7.38 4.17
CA LEU A 51 -2.60 -8.72 3.81
C LEU A 51 -1.61 -9.81 4.23
N LYS A 52 -0.33 -9.57 3.98
CA LYS A 52 0.72 -10.50 4.39
C LYS A 52 0.79 -10.64 5.90
N LEU A 53 0.71 -9.53 6.63
CA LEU A 53 0.72 -9.55 8.09
C LEU A 53 -0.51 -10.25 8.67
N GLU A 54 -1.67 -10.07 8.07
CA GLU A 54 -2.89 -10.78 8.49
C GLU A 54 -2.73 -12.28 8.29
N ASP A 55 -2.15 -12.69 7.17
CA ASP A 55 -1.89 -14.09 6.88
C ASP A 55 -0.89 -14.69 7.86
N ASP A 56 0.22 -13.99 8.09
CA ASP A 56 1.22 -14.40 9.08
C ASP A 56 0.61 -14.49 10.47
N ASN A 57 -0.28 -13.57 10.82
CA ASN A 57 -0.95 -13.56 12.11
C ASN A 57 -1.86 -14.77 12.28
N LYS A 58 -2.60 -15.14 11.23
CA LYS A 58 -3.42 -16.36 11.25
C LYS A 58 -2.56 -17.59 11.43
N SER A 59 -1.45 -17.67 10.71
CA SER A 59 -0.51 -18.79 10.82
C SER A 59 0.07 -18.91 12.23
N LEU A 60 0.44 -17.76 12.81
CA LEU A 60 0.98 -17.72 14.17
C LEU A 60 -0.07 -18.11 15.20
N LYS A 61 -1.32 -17.70 15.02
CA LYS A 61 -2.41 -18.11 15.93
C LYS A 61 -2.64 -19.60 15.88
N VAL A 62 -2.63 -20.19 14.68
CA VAL A 62 -2.77 -21.62 14.52
C VAL A 62 -1.61 -22.34 15.23
N ALA A 63 -0.38 -21.90 14.97
CA ALA A 63 0.79 -22.50 15.60
C ALA A 63 0.74 -22.35 17.13
N ASN A 64 0.34 -21.18 17.61
CA ASN A 64 0.24 -20.93 19.04
C ASN A 64 -0.84 -21.78 19.70
N ASN A 65 -1.98 -21.97 19.04
CA ASN A 65 -3.05 -22.85 19.53
C ASN A 65 -2.59 -24.31 19.58
N LEU A 66 -1.83 -24.73 18.58
CA LEU A 66 -1.28 -26.08 18.57
C LEU A 66 -0.27 -26.31 19.68
N LEU A 67 0.59 -25.33 19.94
CA LEU A 67 1.63 -25.43 20.97
C LEU A 67 1.10 -25.12 22.36
N GLY A 68 0.11 -24.24 22.44
CA GLY A 68 -0.42 -23.77 23.71
C GLY A 68 -1.63 -24.52 24.25
N SER A 69 -2.08 -25.57 23.58
CA SER A 69 -3.16 -26.36 24.11
C SER A 69 -2.68 -27.06 25.34
N SER A 70 -3.36 -26.82 26.45
CA SER A 70 -2.93 -27.14 27.77
C SER A 70 -2.98 -28.61 28.13
N ASP A 71 -3.22 -29.51 27.17
CA ASP A 71 -3.51 -30.88 27.46
C ASP A 71 -2.31 -31.80 27.40
N GLY A 72 -1.12 -31.29 27.54
CA GLY A 72 0.06 -32.08 27.66
C GLY A 72 0.82 -32.27 26.36
N GLU A 73 2.09 -32.61 26.54
CA GLU A 73 3.05 -32.76 25.44
C GLU A 73 2.64 -33.82 24.42
N SER A 74 1.96 -34.85 24.85
CA SER A 74 1.59 -35.95 23.96
C SER A 74 0.57 -35.52 22.91
N GLN A 75 -0.41 -34.72 23.29
CA GLN A 75 -1.39 -34.21 22.33
C GLN A 75 -0.76 -33.24 21.37
N THR A 76 0.12 -32.38 21.84
CA THR A 76 0.86 -31.44 20.99
C THR A 76 1.70 -32.16 19.98
N ARG A 77 2.42 -33.20 20.40
CA ARG A 77 3.22 -34.06 19.50
C ARG A 77 2.35 -34.74 18.45
N THR A 78 1.21 -35.28 18.87
CA THR A 78 0.28 -35.91 17.92
C THR A 78 -0.22 -34.93 16.87
N LYS A 79 -0.59 -33.71 17.27
CA LYS A 79 -1.05 -32.68 16.37
C LYS A 79 0.05 -32.24 15.40
N ILE A 80 1.27 -32.05 15.89
CA ILE A 80 2.41 -31.69 15.05
C ILE A 80 2.73 -32.82 14.07
N ASN A 81 2.75 -34.08 14.51
CA ASN A 81 3.00 -35.20 13.64
C ASN A 81 1.92 -35.33 12.56
N ASN A 82 0.67 -35.14 12.91
CA ASN A 82 -0.43 -35.17 11.95
C ASN A 82 -0.29 -34.05 10.92
N LEU A 83 0.11 -32.86 11.36
CA LEU A 83 0.33 -31.72 10.46
C LEU A 83 1.47 -32.02 9.49
N ILE A 84 2.56 -32.59 9.98
CA ILE A 84 3.69 -32.99 9.13
C ILE A 84 3.25 -34.02 8.09
N LYS A 85 2.45 -34.99 8.48
CA LYS A 85 1.91 -36.00 7.56
C LYS A 85 1.02 -35.35 6.49
N GLU A 86 0.20 -34.41 6.88
CA GLU A 86 -0.66 -33.68 5.94
C GLU A 86 0.17 -32.87 4.93
N VAL A 87 1.21 -32.19 5.41
CA VAL A 87 2.12 -31.46 4.55
C VAL A 87 2.84 -32.38 3.59
N ASP A 88 3.37 -33.51 4.08
CA ASP A 88 4.03 -34.53 3.25
C ASP A 88 3.08 -35.07 2.18
N TYR A 89 1.84 -35.37 2.57
CA TYR A 89 0.81 -35.81 1.62
C TYR A 89 0.56 -34.76 0.54
N CYS A 90 0.43 -33.50 0.91
CA CYS A 90 0.22 -32.41 -0.04
C CYS A 90 1.41 -32.28 -0.99
N ILE A 91 2.62 -32.41 -0.49
CA ILE A 91 3.83 -32.33 -1.32
C ILE A 91 3.87 -33.50 -2.31
N GLN A 92 3.53 -34.71 -1.87
CA GLN A 92 3.46 -35.87 -2.75
C GLN A 92 2.42 -35.70 -3.85
N GLN A 93 1.25 -35.15 -3.51
CA GLN A 93 0.21 -34.86 -4.47
C GLN A 93 0.68 -33.84 -5.53
N LEU A 94 1.39 -32.82 -5.10
CA LEU A 94 1.95 -31.84 -6.01
C LEU A 94 3.01 -32.46 -6.93
N SER A 95 3.83 -33.37 -6.40
CA SER A 95 4.85 -34.07 -7.20
C SER A 95 4.24 -34.96 -8.27
N THR A 96 3.14 -35.63 -7.96
CA THR A 96 2.47 -36.52 -8.91
C THR A 96 1.63 -35.80 -9.93
N MET A 97 1.32 -34.53 -9.71
CA MET A 97 0.55 -33.72 -10.65
C MET A 97 1.41 -33.13 -11.77
N ASN A 98 2.71 -33.21 -11.66
CA ASN A 98 3.60 -32.69 -12.69
C ASN A 98 3.99 -33.77 -13.71
#